data_2ef4d1da5d43d4059dcf6edd4766340f
#
_entry.id   2ef4d1da5d43d4059dcf6edd4766340f
#
_cell.length_a   1.000
_cell.length_b   1.000
_cell.length_c   1.000
_cell.angle_alpha   90.00
_cell.angle_beta   90.00
_cell.angle_gamma   90.00
#
_symmetry.space_group_name_H-M   'P 1'
#
loop_
_entity.id
_entity.type
_entity.pdbx_description
1 polymer ?
#
loop_
_entity_poly.entity_id
_entity_poly.type
_entity_poly.pdbx_seq_one_letter_code
_entity_poly.pdbx_strand_id
1 'polypeptide(L)'
;LPGSLYSNCLTLYSCKNKPKIVKFYHMKTYYYQDELNDEFSEAQITPKRIDASYNYSHHGSGRWMAHVFWYRIIARPLAWCYLKIAFDHRVVGRDKLKKLGGDGFFLYGNHTNPVADAFIPSMVAYPRDVYVIVHPNNVSMPVLGRITPHLGALPLPDDREASKNFLEAVGGTVRENNCLMIYPEAHIWPYYTKIRPFTESSFRYPVQQDKPVMCFTNTYQKRRFGKRPKIVTYVDGPFYPDKSLKGRDRKMSLRNQVYDAMVLRSQANTVEVNRFIRKEEA
;
A
#
# COMPACT_ATOMS: atom_id res chain seq x y z
N LEU A 1 -20.82 34.39 18.07
CA LEU A 1 -21.27 33.75 16.84
C LEU A 1 -20.26 34.00 15.72
N PRO A 2 -19.61 33.00 15.13
CA PRO A 2 -20.02 32.45 13.86
C PRO A 2 -20.02 30.92 13.84
N GLY A 3 -21.13 30.37 13.46
CA GLY A 3 -21.27 28.96 13.16
C GLY A 3 -20.93 28.65 11.71
N SER A 4 -20.59 27.35 11.49
CA SER A 4 -20.97 26.59 10.28
C SER A 4 -20.37 27.02 8.95
N LEU A 5 -19.26 26.37 8.57
CA LEU A 5 -18.87 26.16 7.15
C LEU A 5 -18.12 24.83 6.93
N TYR A 6 -18.58 23.73 7.54
CA TYR A 6 -18.12 22.37 7.19
C TYR A 6 -19.31 21.41 7.00
N SER A 7 -20.28 21.88 6.25
CA SER A 7 -21.44 21.06 5.92
C SER A 7 -21.76 21.28 4.45
N ASN A 8 -21.04 20.63 3.54
CA ASN A 8 -21.53 20.38 2.18
C ASN A 8 -20.46 19.67 1.33
N CYS A 9 -20.26 18.38 1.56
CA CYS A 9 -19.75 17.45 0.54
C CYS A 9 -20.07 15.99 0.88
N LEU A 10 -21.12 15.75 1.66
CA LEU A 10 -21.71 14.42 1.87
C LEU A 10 -23.01 14.32 1.06
N THR A 11 -22.95 14.61 -0.23
CA THR A 11 -24.11 14.43 -1.11
C THR A 11 -24.13 12.97 -1.60
N LEU A 12 -24.93 12.15 -0.89
CA LEU A 12 -25.84 11.16 -1.44
C LEU A 12 -25.26 10.18 -2.48
N TYR A 13 -24.50 9.17 -2.01
CA TYR A 13 -24.63 7.85 -2.61
C TYR A 13 -25.56 7.01 -1.72
N SER A 14 -26.85 7.22 -1.89
CA SER A 14 -27.89 6.28 -1.42
C SER A 14 -27.76 4.99 -2.23
N CYS A 15 -26.93 4.06 -1.77
CA CYS A 15 -26.78 2.73 -2.36
C CYS A 15 -28.00 1.87 -2.00
N LYS A 16 -29.12 2.04 -2.71
CA LYS A 16 -30.28 1.13 -2.62
C LYS A 16 -30.06 -0.22 -3.32
N ASN A 17 -28.91 -0.44 -4.00
CA ASN A 17 -28.56 -1.74 -4.59
C ASN A 17 -27.12 -2.08 -4.25
N LYS A 18 -26.90 -2.88 -3.19
CA LYS A 18 -25.60 -3.53 -2.99
C LYS A 18 -25.34 -4.44 -4.21
N PRO A 19 -24.19 -4.33 -4.88
CA PRO A 19 -23.88 -5.18 -6.02
C PRO A 19 -23.92 -6.64 -5.57
N LYS A 20 -24.59 -7.50 -6.37
CA LYS A 20 -24.61 -8.96 -6.11
C LYS A 20 -23.19 -9.49 -6.25
N ILE A 21 -22.62 -10.01 -5.16
CA ILE A 21 -21.28 -10.60 -5.16
C ILE A 21 -21.32 -11.92 -5.92
N VAL A 22 -20.47 -12.04 -6.95
CA VAL A 22 -20.28 -13.27 -7.72
C VAL A 22 -19.18 -14.11 -7.07
N LYS A 23 -19.46 -15.39 -6.76
CA LYS A 23 -18.49 -16.34 -6.21
C LYS A 23 -17.72 -17.04 -7.33
N PHE A 24 -16.43 -17.31 -7.11
CA PHE A 24 -15.61 -18.09 -8.03
C PHE A 24 -15.78 -19.59 -7.80
N TYR A 25 -15.65 -20.40 -8.85
CA TYR A 25 -15.85 -21.85 -8.82
C TYR A 25 -14.82 -22.61 -7.94
N HIS A 26 -13.63 -22.05 -7.69
CA HIS A 26 -12.57 -22.65 -6.86
C HIS A 26 -12.21 -21.73 -5.69
N MET A 27 -13.20 -21.39 -4.89
CA MET A 27 -13.03 -20.52 -3.73
C MET A 27 -12.32 -21.27 -2.60
N LYS A 28 -11.12 -20.81 -2.20
CA LYS A 28 -10.45 -21.28 -0.99
C LYS A 28 -11.09 -20.65 0.24
N THR A 29 -11.22 -21.44 1.32
CA THR A 29 -11.65 -20.93 2.62
C THR A 29 -10.43 -20.88 3.54
N TYR A 30 -10.19 -19.70 4.10
CA TYR A 30 -9.18 -19.45 5.12
C TYR A 30 -9.87 -19.26 6.47
N TYR A 31 -9.31 -19.88 7.50
CA TYR A 31 -9.80 -19.73 8.87
C TYR A 31 -8.80 -18.90 9.64
N TYR A 32 -9.26 -17.83 10.29
CA TYR A 32 -8.43 -16.91 11.07
C TYR A 32 -8.93 -16.80 12.51
N GLN A 33 -8.04 -16.41 13.41
CA GLN A 33 -8.33 -16.12 14.81
C GLN A 33 -8.11 -14.63 15.11
N ASP A 34 -7.00 -14.07 14.60
CA ASP A 34 -6.61 -12.69 14.79
C ASP A 34 -6.50 -11.93 13.46
N GLU A 35 -7.35 -10.92 13.28
CA GLU A 35 -7.33 -10.09 12.06
C GLU A 35 -6.05 -9.24 11.92
N LEU A 36 -5.34 -8.98 13.01
CA LEU A 36 -4.12 -8.17 12.99
C LEU A 36 -2.88 -8.99 12.65
N ASN A 37 -2.79 -10.22 13.21
CA ASN A 37 -1.54 -10.95 13.24
C ASN A 37 -1.53 -12.22 12.38
N ASP A 38 -2.70 -12.74 11.98
CA ASP A 38 -2.73 -13.94 11.15
C ASP A 38 -2.18 -13.66 9.75
N GLU A 39 -1.27 -14.53 9.31
CA GLU A 39 -0.63 -14.47 8.00
C GLU A 39 -0.95 -15.71 7.18
N PHE A 40 -1.27 -15.51 5.90
CA PHE A 40 -1.56 -16.57 4.93
C PHE A 40 -0.58 -16.61 3.77
N SER A 41 0.58 -15.96 3.90
CA SER A 41 1.67 -16.08 2.94
C SER A 41 2.54 -17.29 3.27
N GLU A 42 2.85 -18.13 2.26
CA GLU A 42 3.60 -19.37 2.44
C GLU A 42 5.13 -19.19 2.31
N ALA A 43 5.63 -17.97 2.21
CA ALA A 43 7.04 -17.71 1.93
C ALA A 43 7.93 -17.94 3.18
N GLN A 44 8.50 -19.14 3.31
CA GLN A 44 9.54 -19.44 4.31
C GLN A 44 10.91 -19.00 3.78
N ILE A 45 11.32 -17.78 4.07
CA ILE A 45 12.64 -17.23 3.73
C ILE A 45 13.31 -16.83 5.05
N THR A 46 14.53 -17.30 5.28
CA THR A 46 15.33 -16.82 6.40
C THR A 46 15.78 -15.38 6.12
N PRO A 47 15.34 -14.40 6.92
CA PRO A 47 15.67 -13.00 6.67
C PRO A 47 17.15 -12.73 6.94
N LYS A 48 17.77 -11.91 6.11
CA LYS A 48 19.06 -11.29 6.41
C LYS A 48 18.88 -10.27 7.52
N ARG A 49 19.83 -10.18 8.41
CA ARG A 49 19.88 -9.10 9.39
C ARG A 49 20.11 -7.76 8.70
N ILE A 50 19.30 -6.78 9.03
CA ILE A 50 19.40 -5.40 8.54
C ILE A 50 19.97 -4.55 9.67
N ASP A 51 21.29 -4.52 9.76
CA ASP A 51 22.05 -3.76 10.75
C ASP A 51 22.52 -2.40 10.22
N ALA A 52 23.31 -1.69 11.00
CA ALA A 52 23.83 -0.36 10.67
C ALA A 52 24.67 -0.31 9.38
N SER A 53 25.20 -1.43 8.91
CA SER A 53 25.99 -1.52 7.66
C SER A 53 25.09 -1.51 6.42
N TYR A 54 23.76 -1.73 6.59
CA TYR A 54 22.85 -1.74 5.46
C TYR A 54 22.73 -0.35 4.84
N ASN A 55 23.03 -0.28 3.55
CA ASN A 55 23.04 0.99 2.83
C ASN A 55 21.69 1.23 2.14
N TYR A 56 20.86 2.11 2.72
CA TYR A 56 19.59 2.56 2.17
C TYR A 56 19.73 3.62 1.06
N SER A 57 20.94 4.20 0.86
CA SER A 57 21.13 5.29 -0.09
C SER A 57 20.94 4.81 -1.53
N HIS A 58 20.18 5.56 -2.28
CA HIS A 58 20.05 5.41 -3.74
C HIS A 58 20.95 6.42 -4.49
N HIS A 59 21.74 7.20 -3.74
CA HIS A 59 22.65 8.18 -4.29
C HIS A 59 23.95 7.54 -4.78
N GLY A 60 24.62 8.24 -5.68
CA GLY A 60 25.80 7.76 -6.39
C GLY A 60 25.45 7.30 -7.81
N SER A 61 26.29 7.68 -8.78
CA SER A 61 26.00 7.49 -10.21
C SER A 61 25.65 6.03 -10.58
N GLY A 62 26.39 5.06 -10.04
CA GLY A 62 26.15 3.64 -10.34
C GLY A 62 24.82 3.12 -9.79
N ARG A 63 24.45 3.49 -8.57
CA ARG A 63 23.17 3.06 -7.95
C ARG A 63 21.98 3.72 -8.59
N TRP A 64 22.09 5.01 -8.89
CA TRP A 64 21.06 5.73 -9.63
C TRP A 64 20.84 5.13 -11.02
N MET A 65 21.92 4.85 -11.76
CA MET A 65 21.82 4.18 -13.07
C MET A 65 21.17 2.80 -12.96
N ALA A 66 21.55 2.01 -11.97
CA ALA A 66 20.93 0.69 -11.72
C ALA A 66 19.44 0.82 -11.37
N HIS A 67 19.06 1.83 -10.55
CA HIS A 67 17.65 2.11 -10.25
C HIS A 67 16.88 2.51 -11.53
N VAL A 68 17.39 3.43 -12.32
CA VAL A 68 16.75 3.83 -13.59
C VAL A 68 16.56 2.63 -14.51
N PHE A 69 17.61 1.80 -14.69
CA PHE A 69 17.56 0.63 -15.53
C PHE A 69 16.55 -0.42 -15.01
N TRP A 70 16.73 -0.88 -13.78
CA TRP A 70 15.90 -1.96 -13.24
C TRP A 70 14.47 -1.52 -12.95
N TYR A 71 14.28 -0.33 -12.37
CA TYR A 71 12.96 0.13 -11.96
C TYR A 71 12.17 0.77 -13.12
N ARG A 72 12.76 1.80 -13.78
CA ARG A 72 12.00 2.58 -14.77
C ARG A 72 11.93 1.90 -16.13
N ILE A 73 13.02 1.25 -16.59
CA ILE A 73 13.10 0.66 -17.93
C ILE A 73 12.59 -0.78 -17.93
N ILE A 74 12.90 -1.60 -16.92
CA ILE A 74 12.54 -3.02 -16.92
C ILE A 74 11.27 -3.27 -16.11
N ALA A 75 11.31 -3.02 -14.78
CA ALA A 75 10.25 -3.48 -13.88
C ALA A 75 8.92 -2.78 -14.12
N ARG A 76 8.91 -1.45 -14.31
CA ARG A 76 7.68 -0.68 -14.48
C ARG A 76 6.88 -1.05 -15.75
N PRO A 77 7.48 -1.17 -16.95
CA PRO A 77 6.76 -1.67 -18.14
C PRO A 77 6.28 -3.11 -18.00
N LEU A 78 7.10 -4.00 -17.43
CA LEU A 78 6.71 -5.39 -17.19
C LEU A 78 5.55 -5.47 -16.18
N ALA A 79 5.59 -4.67 -15.11
CA ALA A 79 4.52 -4.57 -14.14
C ALA A 79 3.20 -4.11 -14.79
N TRP A 80 3.27 -3.08 -15.64
CA TRP A 80 2.11 -2.61 -16.39
C TRP A 80 1.53 -3.70 -17.29
N CYS A 81 2.35 -4.37 -18.09
CA CYS A 81 1.94 -5.47 -18.95
C CYS A 81 1.29 -6.60 -18.13
N TYR A 82 1.96 -7.03 -17.05
CA TYR A 82 1.46 -8.09 -16.18
C TYR A 82 0.10 -7.73 -15.58
N LEU A 83 -0.03 -6.56 -14.97
CA LEU A 83 -1.26 -6.10 -14.33
C LEU A 83 -2.40 -5.97 -15.35
N LYS A 84 -2.08 -5.49 -16.58
CA LYS A 84 -3.05 -5.33 -17.64
C LYS A 84 -3.54 -6.67 -18.18
N ILE A 85 -2.63 -7.59 -18.46
CA ILE A 85 -2.95 -8.90 -19.02
C ILE A 85 -3.60 -9.80 -17.95
N ALA A 86 -2.99 -9.91 -16.76
CA ALA A 86 -3.45 -10.83 -15.73
C ALA A 86 -4.74 -10.38 -15.06
N PHE A 87 -4.98 -9.07 -14.89
CA PHE A 87 -6.06 -8.54 -14.04
C PHE A 87 -6.92 -7.46 -14.71
N ASP A 88 -6.70 -7.11 -15.98
CA ASP A 88 -7.33 -5.92 -16.61
C ASP A 88 -7.30 -4.69 -15.68
N HIS A 89 -6.14 -4.49 -15.03
CA HIS A 89 -5.97 -3.49 -13.97
C HIS A 89 -6.29 -2.08 -14.45
N ARG A 90 -7.00 -1.35 -13.59
CA ARG A 90 -7.32 0.07 -13.80
C ARG A 90 -7.11 0.85 -12.51
N VAL A 91 -6.61 2.08 -12.66
CA VAL A 91 -6.50 3.04 -11.56
C VAL A 91 -7.55 4.12 -11.75
N VAL A 92 -8.34 4.39 -10.71
CA VAL A 92 -9.40 5.40 -10.66
C VAL A 92 -9.05 6.45 -9.62
N GLY A 93 -9.20 7.73 -9.95
CA GLY A 93 -8.92 8.84 -9.03
C GLY A 93 -7.44 9.22 -8.95
N ARG A 94 -6.60 8.77 -9.91
CA ARG A 94 -5.18 9.15 -9.98
C ARG A 94 -4.94 10.64 -10.18
N ASP A 95 -5.90 11.34 -10.77
CA ASP A 95 -5.90 12.79 -10.94
C ASP A 95 -5.80 13.54 -9.61
N LYS A 96 -6.25 12.94 -8.49
CA LYS A 96 -6.12 13.50 -7.15
C LYS A 96 -4.65 13.74 -6.73
N LEU A 97 -3.70 12.99 -7.30
CA LEU A 97 -2.26 13.22 -7.09
C LEU A 97 -1.79 14.61 -7.55
N LYS A 98 -2.49 15.24 -8.49
CA LYS A 98 -2.20 16.60 -8.93
C LYS A 98 -2.30 17.63 -7.80
N LYS A 99 -3.15 17.36 -6.79
CA LYS A 99 -3.31 18.21 -5.59
C LYS A 99 -2.06 18.26 -4.70
N LEU A 100 -1.11 17.36 -4.91
CA LEU A 100 0.16 17.34 -4.18
C LEU A 100 1.18 18.39 -4.69
N GLY A 101 0.90 19.04 -5.81
CA GLY A 101 1.70 20.15 -6.33
C GLY A 101 3.16 19.85 -6.69
N GLY A 102 3.58 18.61 -6.58
CA GLY A 102 5.00 18.23 -6.76
C GLY A 102 5.62 17.60 -5.52
N ASP A 103 5.06 17.81 -4.35
CA ASP A 103 5.56 17.27 -3.07
C ASP A 103 5.63 15.75 -3.03
N GLY A 104 6.65 15.22 -2.34
CA GLY A 104 6.72 13.80 -1.96
C GLY A 104 5.61 13.47 -0.97
N PHE A 105 5.16 12.22 -0.98
CA PHE A 105 4.00 11.79 -0.21
C PHE A 105 4.14 10.35 0.26
N PHE A 106 3.33 10.02 1.28
CA PHE A 106 3.15 8.65 1.74
C PHE A 106 1.94 8.04 1.05
N LEU A 107 2.06 6.79 0.64
CA LEU A 107 0.99 6.03 0.00
C LEU A 107 0.66 4.81 0.85
N TYR A 108 -0.61 4.66 1.21
CA TYR A 108 -1.10 3.50 1.97
C TYR A 108 -2.03 2.65 1.10
N GLY A 109 -1.99 1.33 1.25
CA GLY A 109 -2.83 0.42 0.47
C GLY A 109 -3.21 -0.83 1.23
N ASN A 110 -4.31 -1.47 0.83
CA ASN A 110 -4.69 -2.79 1.35
C ASN A 110 -3.81 -3.89 0.75
N HIS A 111 -3.46 -4.89 1.56
CA HIS A 111 -2.48 -5.92 1.21
C HIS A 111 -3.16 -7.26 0.91
N THR A 112 -3.58 -7.43 -0.34
CA THR A 112 -4.48 -8.52 -0.71
C THR A 112 -4.04 -9.36 -1.90
N ASN A 113 -2.91 -9.03 -2.53
CA ASN A 113 -2.42 -9.81 -3.68
C ASN A 113 -0.90 -9.96 -3.65
N PRO A 114 -0.36 -11.20 -3.48
CA PRO A 114 1.08 -11.42 -3.28
C PRO A 114 1.97 -10.87 -4.38
N VAL A 115 1.49 -10.83 -5.63
CA VAL A 115 2.28 -10.38 -6.78
C VAL A 115 1.86 -8.98 -7.24
N ALA A 116 0.56 -8.73 -7.38
CA ALA A 116 0.09 -7.44 -7.89
C ALA A 116 0.40 -6.28 -6.96
N ASP A 117 0.42 -6.50 -5.64
CA ASP A 117 0.71 -5.47 -4.65
C ASP A 117 2.16 -4.96 -4.73
N ALA A 118 3.10 -5.77 -5.25
CA ALA A 118 4.45 -5.28 -5.55
C ALA A 118 4.49 -4.27 -6.71
N PHE A 119 3.51 -4.29 -7.61
CA PHE A 119 3.50 -3.52 -8.84
C PHE A 119 2.51 -2.36 -8.85
N ILE A 120 1.36 -2.50 -8.20
CA ILE A 120 0.27 -1.50 -8.20
C ILE A 120 0.74 -0.12 -7.71
N PRO A 121 1.56 0.02 -6.65
CA PRO A 121 2.00 1.33 -6.19
C PRO A 121 2.70 2.16 -7.28
N SER A 122 3.52 1.52 -8.12
CA SER A 122 4.20 2.19 -9.22
C SER A 122 3.24 2.65 -10.33
N MET A 123 2.10 1.97 -10.50
CA MET A 123 1.05 2.40 -11.42
C MET A 123 0.23 3.58 -10.86
N VAL A 124 0.01 3.57 -9.54
CA VAL A 124 -0.70 4.66 -8.84
C VAL A 124 0.13 5.94 -8.87
N ALA A 125 1.38 5.88 -8.42
CA ALA A 125 2.23 7.05 -8.21
C ALA A 125 2.91 7.60 -9.48
N TYR A 126 2.82 6.89 -10.62
CA TYR A 126 3.46 7.35 -11.86
C TYR A 126 3.18 8.83 -12.17
N PRO A 127 4.16 9.63 -12.57
CA PRO A 127 5.52 9.27 -13.01
C PRO A 127 6.56 9.14 -11.89
N ARG A 128 6.20 9.38 -10.62
CA ARG A 128 7.12 9.34 -9.48
C ARG A 128 7.63 7.92 -9.23
N ASP A 129 8.83 7.84 -8.67
CA ASP A 129 9.35 6.58 -8.19
C ASP A 129 8.71 6.23 -6.83
N VAL A 130 8.54 4.93 -6.61
CA VAL A 130 7.96 4.40 -5.40
C VAL A 130 9.00 3.62 -4.63
N TYR A 131 9.18 3.99 -3.39
CA TYR A 131 9.94 3.23 -2.42
C TYR A 131 8.97 2.55 -1.46
N VAL A 132 9.21 1.29 -1.15
CA VAL A 132 8.28 0.46 -0.37
C VAL A 132 8.95 0.00 0.91
N ILE A 133 8.33 0.25 2.06
CA ILE A 133 8.76 -0.38 3.32
C ILE A 133 8.39 -1.86 3.26
N VAL A 134 9.40 -2.72 3.42
CA VAL A 134 9.25 -4.18 3.25
C VAL A 134 9.83 -4.94 4.44
N HIS A 135 9.33 -6.16 4.65
CA HIS A 135 9.96 -7.10 5.57
C HIS A 135 11.34 -7.51 5.03
N PRO A 136 12.37 -7.77 5.87
CA PRO A 136 13.71 -8.20 5.44
C PRO A 136 13.73 -9.41 4.49
N ASN A 137 12.73 -10.29 4.55
CA ASN A 137 12.58 -11.40 3.61
C ASN A 137 12.62 -10.96 2.14
N ASN A 138 12.07 -9.80 1.81
CA ASN A 138 12.00 -9.30 0.43
C ASN A 138 13.37 -9.00 -0.18
N VAL A 139 14.34 -8.62 0.64
CA VAL A 139 15.73 -8.38 0.22
C VAL A 139 16.63 -9.59 0.44
N SER A 140 16.07 -10.68 0.99
CA SER A 140 16.78 -11.93 1.31
C SER A 140 16.53 -13.03 0.28
N MET A 141 15.59 -12.83 -0.63
CA MET A 141 15.28 -13.81 -1.69
C MET A 141 16.51 -14.10 -2.55
N PRO A 142 16.78 -15.36 -2.90
CA PRO A 142 17.83 -15.73 -3.85
C PRO A 142 17.64 -14.96 -5.17
N VAL A 143 18.71 -14.42 -5.75
CA VAL A 143 18.74 -13.65 -7.02
C VAL A 143 17.91 -12.35 -6.93
N LEU A 144 16.61 -12.44 -6.71
CA LEU A 144 15.69 -11.28 -6.69
C LEU A 144 16.05 -10.31 -5.55
N GLY A 145 16.47 -10.79 -4.40
CA GLY A 145 16.88 -9.94 -3.26
C GLY A 145 18.05 -9.01 -3.55
N ARG A 146 18.88 -9.32 -4.58
CA ARG A 146 19.95 -8.41 -5.04
C ARG A 146 19.40 -7.25 -5.89
N ILE A 147 18.29 -7.44 -6.58
CA ILE A 147 17.68 -6.45 -7.46
C ILE A 147 16.66 -5.60 -6.69
N THR A 148 16.00 -6.18 -5.69
CA THR A 148 14.93 -5.55 -4.91
C THR A 148 15.31 -4.17 -4.31
N PRO A 149 16.52 -3.92 -3.78
CA PRO A 149 16.93 -2.58 -3.37
C PRO A 149 16.90 -1.56 -4.52
N HIS A 150 17.29 -1.97 -5.73
CA HIS A 150 17.24 -1.10 -6.91
C HIS A 150 15.80 -0.87 -7.41
N LEU A 151 14.85 -1.69 -6.95
CA LEU A 151 13.42 -1.50 -7.20
C LEU A 151 12.73 -0.61 -6.14
N GLY A 152 13.51 -0.01 -5.23
CA GLY A 152 12.99 0.89 -4.21
C GLY A 152 12.55 0.21 -2.90
N ALA A 153 13.00 -1.02 -2.63
CA ALA A 153 12.71 -1.68 -1.35
C ALA A 153 13.52 -1.08 -0.20
N LEU A 154 12.84 -0.70 0.87
CA LEU A 154 13.41 -0.22 2.12
C LEU A 154 13.07 -1.25 3.22
N PRO A 155 13.98 -2.21 3.52
CA PRO A 155 13.71 -3.22 4.54
C PRO A 155 13.69 -2.59 5.93
N LEU A 156 12.80 -3.14 6.78
CA LEU A 156 12.72 -2.76 8.19
C LEU A 156 14.05 -3.09 8.89
N PRO A 157 14.53 -2.20 9.78
CA PRO A 157 15.78 -2.40 10.52
C PRO A 157 15.60 -3.35 11.71
N ASP A 158 16.67 -4.10 12.06
CA ASP A 158 16.67 -5.03 13.17
C ASP A 158 17.25 -4.44 14.47
N ASP A 159 17.94 -3.29 14.38
CA ASP A 159 18.54 -2.64 15.54
C ASP A 159 18.37 -1.13 15.56
N ARG A 160 18.75 -0.51 16.68
CA ARG A 160 18.55 0.94 16.90
C ARG A 160 19.39 1.81 15.97
N GLU A 161 20.60 1.38 15.63
CA GLU A 161 21.50 2.15 14.75
C GLU A 161 20.99 2.10 13.30
N ALA A 162 20.64 0.90 12.82
CA ALA A 162 20.00 0.73 11.53
C ALA A 162 18.68 1.50 11.43
N SER A 163 17.94 1.64 12.55
CA SER A 163 16.70 2.44 12.60
C SER A 163 16.92 3.91 12.30
N LYS A 164 18.07 4.49 12.67
CA LYS A 164 18.40 5.90 12.32
C LYS A 164 18.59 6.05 10.82
N ASN A 165 19.40 5.16 10.22
CA ASN A 165 19.66 5.14 8.78
C ASN A 165 18.37 4.93 7.97
N PHE A 166 17.52 4.05 8.46
CA PHE A 166 16.20 3.80 7.88
C PHE A 166 15.30 5.04 7.92
N LEU A 167 15.21 5.73 9.07
CA LEU A 167 14.39 6.93 9.21
C LEU A 167 14.89 8.07 8.34
N GLU A 168 16.21 8.18 8.16
CA GLU A 168 16.80 9.15 7.25
C GLU A 168 16.45 8.84 5.79
N ALA A 169 16.52 7.57 5.38
CA ALA A 169 16.09 7.13 4.05
C ALA A 169 14.60 7.39 3.80
N VAL A 170 13.73 7.13 4.80
CA VAL A 170 12.31 7.46 4.74
C VAL A 170 12.11 8.97 4.52
N GLY A 171 12.78 9.80 5.31
CA GLY A 171 12.70 11.26 5.17
C GLY A 171 13.30 11.76 3.86
N GLY A 172 14.43 11.21 3.43
CA GLY A 172 15.09 11.51 2.15
C GLY A 172 14.16 11.25 0.96
N THR A 173 13.55 10.07 0.92
CA THR A 173 12.63 9.67 -0.15
C THR A 173 11.52 10.72 -0.40
N VAL A 174 10.87 11.19 0.65
CA VAL A 174 9.77 12.16 0.49
C VAL A 174 10.27 13.58 0.28
N ARG A 175 11.44 13.95 0.80
CA ARG A 175 12.08 15.25 0.49
C ARG A 175 12.49 15.36 -0.99
N GLU A 176 12.84 14.24 -1.61
CA GLU A 176 13.18 14.15 -3.03
C GLU A 176 11.94 14.00 -3.93
N ASN A 177 10.77 14.34 -3.41
CA ASN A 177 9.51 14.31 -4.13
C ASN A 177 9.10 12.94 -4.65
N ASN A 178 9.59 11.87 -4.06
CA ASN A 178 9.22 10.50 -4.34
C ASN A 178 8.02 10.04 -3.49
N CYS A 179 7.49 8.87 -3.82
CA CYS A 179 6.41 8.21 -3.10
C CYS A 179 6.98 7.16 -2.14
N LEU A 180 6.59 7.20 -0.86
CA LEU A 180 6.87 6.13 0.10
C LEU A 180 5.63 5.30 0.36
N MET A 181 5.68 4.03 -0.03
CA MET A 181 4.56 3.08 0.11
C MET A 181 4.64 2.27 1.38
N ILE A 182 3.49 2.12 2.05
CA ILE A 182 3.32 1.32 3.25
C ILE A 182 2.04 0.51 3.13
N TYR A 183 2.12 -0.79 3.44
CA TYR A 183 0.96 -1.64 3.66
C TYR A 183 0.67 -1.72 5.16
N PRO A 184 -0.30 -0.96 5.68
CA PRO A 184 -0.51 -0.85 7.13
C PRO A 184 -1.10 -2.12 7.74
N GLU A 185 -1.68 -2.99 6.94
CA GLU A 185 -2.19 -4.30 7.33
C GLU A 185 -1.07 -5.33 7.63
N ALA A 186 0.18 -5.05 7.24
CA ALA A 186 1.39 -5.85 7.39
C ALA A 186 1.35 -7.20 6.64
N HIS A 187 0.35 -8.04 6.89
CA HIS A 187 0.24 -9.40 6.34
C HIS A 187 -0.68 -9.46 5.11
N ILE A 188 -0.39 -10.36 4.18
CA ILE A 188 -1.20 -10.56 2.97
C ILE A 188 -2.34 -11.52 3.27
N TRP A 189 -3.58 -11.04 3.03
CA TRP A 189 -4.75 -11.91 2.99
C TRP A 189 -5.24 -12.05 1.54
N PRO A 190 -4.95 -13.18 0.87
CA PRO A 190 -5.13 -13.30 -0.57
C PRO A 190 -6.57 -13.06 -1.02
N TYR A 191 -6.77 -12.02 -1.84
CA TYR A 191 -8.08 -11.62 -2.38
C TYR A 191 -9.14 -11.25 -1.32
N TYR A 192 -8.69 -10.79 -0.13
CA TYR A 192 -9.61 -10.28 0.87
C TYR A 192 -10.31 -9.01 0.37
N THR A 193 -11.62 -8.93 0.58
CA THR A 193 -12.45 -7.87 -0.01
C THR A 193 -12.85 -6.77 0.97
N LYS A 194 -12.48 -6.93 2.25
CA LYS A 194 -12.66 -5.90 3.26
C LYS A 194 -11.30 -5.26 3.60
N ILE A 195 -11.30 -4.30 4.50
CA ILE A 195 -10.09 -3.71 5.06
C ILE A 195 -9.90 -4.27 6.46
N ARG A 196 -8.73 -4.88 6.71
CA ARG A 196 -8.38 -5.35 8.05
C ARG A 196 -8.05 -4.17 8.96
N PRO A 197 -8.29 -4.30 10.26
CA PRO A 197 -7.86 -3.28 11.20
C PRO A 197 -6.33 -3.14 11.15
N PHE A 198 -5.84 -1.92 11.34
CA PHE A 198 -4.41 -1.62 11.47
C PHE A 198 -4.17 -0.50 12.47
N THR A 199 -2.99 -0.51 13.08
CA THR A 199 -2.62 0.46 14.12
C THR A 199 -2.16 1.79 13.52
N GLU A 200 -2.03 2.80 14.39
CA GLU A 200 -1.49 4.12 14.01
C GLU A 200 0.05 4.14 13.90
N SER A 201 0.73 3.02 14.14
CA SER A 201 2.20 2.97 14.29
C SER A 201 2.95 3.49 13.07
N SER A 202 2.55 3.10 11.85
CA SER A 202 3.20 3.54 10.62
C SER A 202 2.91 5.00 10.28
N PHE A 203 1.84 5.57 10.81
CA PHE A 203 1.47 6.98 10.59
C PHE A 203 2.40 7.97 11.32
N ARG A 204 3.33 7.45 12.14
CA ARG A 204 4.43 8.28 12.69
C ARG A 204 5.27 8.92 11.60
N TYR A 205 5.49 8.23 10.48
CA TYR A 205 6.35 8.74 9.40
C TYR A 205 5.77 10.00 8.73
N PRO A 206 4.54 10.00 8.19
CA PRO A 206 3.97 11.22 7.61
C PRO A 206 3.77 12.34 8.65
N VAL A 207 3.45 12.01 9.91
CA VAL A 207 3.32 13.00 10.98
C VAL A 207 4.66 13.67 11.30
N GLN A 208 5.77 12.91 11.40
CA GLN A 208 7.11 13.44 11.66
C GLN A 208 7.65 14.27 10.50
N GLN A 209 7.35 13.90 9.27
CA GLN A 209 7.80 14.60 8.06
C GLN A 209 6.86 15.75 7.64
N ASP A 210 5.71 15.90 8.32
CA ASP A 210 4.64 16.85 7.97
C ASP A 210 4.26 16.77 6.48
N LYS A 211 4.17 15.56 5.94
CA LYS A 211 3.90 15.28 4.52
C LYS A 211 2.53 14.67 4.29
N PRO A 212 1.92 14.94 3.13
CA PRO A 212 0.60 14.42 2.79
C PRO A 212 0.61 12.88 2.64
N VAL A 213 -0.57 12.33 2.89
CA VAL A 213 -0.87 10.91 2.72
C VAL A 213 -1.91 10.75 1.61
N MET A 214 -1.62 9.85 0.68
CA MET A 214 -2.60 9.29 -0.24
C MET A 214 -2.90 7.86 0.17
N CYS A 215 -4.07 7.34 -0.16
CA CYS A 215 -4.29 5.90 -0.05
C CYS A 215 -4.86 5.33 -1.35
N PHE A 216 -4.71 4.03 -1.51
CA PHE A 216 -5.42 3.30 -2.54
C PHE A 216 -6.09 2.05 -1.97
N THR A 217 -7.17 1.64 -2.61
CA THR A 217 -7.89 0.41 -2.28
C THR A 217 -8.03 -0.43 -3.53
N ASN A 218 -7.42 -1.60 -3.51
CA ASN A 218 -7.62 -2.62 -4.53
C ASN A 218 -8.96 -3.30 -4.30
N THR A 219 -9.78 -3.33 -5.35
CA THR A 219 -11.06 -4.03 -5.35
C THR A 219 -11.10 -5.05 -6.47
N TYR A 220 -11.81 -6.14 -6.22
CA TYR A 220 -11.97 -7.25 -7.14
C TYR A 220 -13.33 -7.20 -7.81
N GLN A 221 -13.32 -7.13 -9.14
CA GLN A 221 -14.53 -6.99 -9.93
C GLN A 221 -14.63 -8.09 -10.98
N LYS A 222 -15.86 -8.36 -11.46
CA LYS A 222 -16.09 -9.32 -12.53
C LYS A 222 -15.37 -8.86 -13.79
N ARG A 223 -14.59 -9.77 -14.39
CA ARG A 223 -13.94 -9.58 -15.67
C ARG A 223 -14.78 -10.18 -16.79
N ARG A 224 -14.77 -9.54 -17.96
CA ARG A 224 -15.50 -10.05 -19.12
C ARG A 224 -14.90 -11.35 -19.66
N PHE A 225 -13.56 -11.43 -19.67
CA PHE A 225 -12.82 -12.59 -20.16
C PHE A 225 -11.67 -12.94 -19.21
N GLY A 226 -11.36 -14.25 -19.05
CA GLY A 226 -10.28 -14.74 -18.24
C GLY A 226 -10.73 -15.29 -16.88
N LYS A 227 -9.84 -16.08 -16.24
CA LYS A 227 -10.12 -16.79 -14.98
C LYS A 227 -9.86 -15.95 -13.73
N ARG A 228 -9.07 -14.88 -13.82
CA ARG A 228 -8.74 -14.00 -12.68
C ARG A 228 -9.70 -12.82 -12.62
N PRO A 229 -10.01 -12.28 -11.44
CA PRO A 229 -10.82 -11.08 -11.32
C PRO A 229 -10.12 -9.89 -11.95
N LYS A 230 -10.89 -8.87 -12.30
CA LYS A 230 -10.36 -7.55 -12.61
C LYS A 230 -9.96 -6.85 -11.31
N ILE A 231 -8.82 -6.18 -11.30
CA ILE A 231 -8.43 -5.29 -10.20
C ILE A 231 -8.75 -3.85 -10.60
N VAL A 232 -9.56 -3.18 -9.77
CA VAL A 232 -9.76 -1.74 -9.86
C VAL A 232 -9.20 -1.11 -8.59
N THR A 233 -8.19 -0.28 -8.76
CA THR A 233 -7.52 0.43 -7.67
C THR A 233 -8.08 1.85 -7.59
N TYR A 234 -8.74 2.17 -6.48
CA TYR A 234 -9.26 3.51 -6.19
C TYR A 234 -8.25 4.30 -5.38
N VAL A 235 -7.97 5.53 -5.80
CA VAL A 235 -7.05 6.44 -5.11
C VAL A 235 -7.84 7.51 -4.38
N ASP A 236 -7.50 7.77 -3.12
CA ASP A 236 -8.10 8.79 -2.28
C ASP A 236 -7.05 9.63 -1.54
N GLY A 237 -7.46 10.81 -1.08
CA GLY A 237 -6.59 11.82 -0.50
C GLY A 237 -6.52 13.10 -1.35
N PRO A 238 -5.55 14.00 -1.08
CA PRO A 238 -4.57 13.92 0.00
C PRO A 238 -5.19 14.14 1.38
N PHE A 239 -4.66 13.42 2.36
CA PHE A 239 -4.93 13.60 3.79
C PHE A 239 -3.71 14.24 4.43
N TYR A 240 -3.91 15.17 5.35
CA TYR A 240 -2.82 15.91 6.00
C TYR A 240 -2.82 15.64 7.50
N PRO A 241 -1.63 15.53 8.13
CA PRO A 241 -1.54 15.48 9.58
C PRO A 241 -2.14 16.74 10.21
N ASP A 242 -3.11 16.59 11.11
CA ASP A 242 -3.75 17.70 11.79
C ASP A 242 -2.75 18.37 12.75
N LYS A 243 -2.44 19.65 12.50
CA LYS A 243 -1.46 20.43 13.31
C LYS A 243 -2.00 20.84 14.67
N SER A 244 -3.30 20.82 14.87
CA SER A 244 -3.93 21.10 16.17
C SER A 244 -3.76 19.95 17.15
N LEU A 245 -3.55 18.72 16.66
CA LEU A 245 -3.37 17.52 17.46
C LEU A 245 -1.88 17.20 17.69
N LYS A 246 -1.58 16.49 18.78
CA LYS A 246 -0.21 16.11 19.16
C LYS A 246 -0.10 14.60 19.42
N GLY A 247 1.13 14.11 19.37
CA GLY A 247 1.47 12.76 19.80
C GLY A 247 0.66 11.67 19.11
N ARG A 248 -0.01 10.86 19.92
CA ARG A 248 -0.81 9.73 19.43
C ARG A 248 -2.05 10.17 18.69
N ASP A 249 -2.73 11.22 19.17
CA ASP A 249 -4.01 11.68 18.60
C ASP A 249 -3.83 12.18 17.16
N ARG A 250 -2.71 12.86 16.87
CA ARG A 250 -2.37 13.29 15.50
C ARG A 250 -2.20 12.12 14.56
N LYS A 251 -1.54 11.03 15.01
CA LYS A 251 -1.38 9.80 14.22
C LYS A 251 -2.71 9.08 14.03
N MET A 252 -3.51 8.97 15.09
CA MET A 252 -4.82 8.32 15.05
C MET A 252 -5.81 9.03 14.14
N SER A 253 -5.87 10.36 14.19
CA SER A 253 -6.72 11.16 13.30
C SER A 253 -6.38 10.88 11.83
N LEU A 254 -5.10 10.92 11.47
CA LEU A 254 -4.66 10.64 10.10
C LEU A 254 -4.93 9.18 9.68
N ARG A 255 -4.68 8.23 10.59
CA ARG A 255 -4.99 6.80 10.40
C ARG A 255 -6.47 6.59 10.12
N ASN A 256 -7.35 7.22 10.90
CA ASN A 256 -8.80 7.06 10.76
C ASN A 256 -9.29 7.60 9.42
N GLN A 257 -8.82 8.76 8.99
CA GLN A 257 -9.17 9.31 7.66
C GLN A 257 -8.80 8.33 6.53
N VAL A 258 -7.61 7.73 6.59
CA VAL A 258 -7.16 6.75 5.61
C VAL A 258 -7.98 5.47 5.69
N TYR A 259 -8.20 4.95 6.89
CA TYR A 259 -8.98 3.73 7.12
C TYR A 259 -10.41 3.86 6.59
N ASP A 260 -11.10 4.94 6.95
CA ASP A 260 -12.49 5.19 6.55
C ASP A 260 -12.62 5.31 5.02
N ALA A 261 -11.66 5.99 4.37
CA ALA A 261 -11.61 6.08 2.93
C ALA A 261 -11.43 4.70 2.27
N MET A 262 -10.53 3.86 2.80
CA MET A 262 -10.29 2.51 2.29
C MET A 262 -11.52 1.61 2.53
N VAL A 263 -12.15 1.67 3.69
CA VAL A 263 -13.39 0.92 4.01
C VAL A 263 -14.51 1.31 3.05
N LEU A 264 -14.70 2.61 2.80
CA LEU A 264 -15.70 3.07 1.83
C LEU A 264 -15.44 2.50 0.43
N ARG A 265 -14.19 2.52 -0.04
CA ARG A 265 -13.83 1.98 -1.36
C ARG A 265 -13.93 0.47 -1.45
N SER A 266 -13.69 -0.25 -0.36
CA SER A 266 -13.81 -1.72 -0.34
C SER A 266 -15.23 -2.21 -0.70
N GLN A 267 -16.24 -1.37 -0.53
CA GLN A 267 -17.63 -1.68 -0.92
C GLN A 267 -17.80 -1.80 -2.44
N ALA A 268 -16.85 -1.35 -3.25
CA ALA A 268 -16.87 -1.51 -4.71
C ALA A 268 -16.45 -2.93 -5.18
N ASN A 269 -16.11 -3.84 -4.26
CA ASN A 269 -15.91 -5.25 -4.59
C ASN A 269 -17.21 -5.88 -5.11
N THR A 270 -17.14 -6.56 -6.24
CA THR A 270 -18.28 -7.29 -6.82
C THR A 270 -18.05 -8.80 -6.91
N VAL A 271 -16.85 -9.24 -6.51
CA VAL A 271 -16.40 -10.63 -6.62
C VAL A 271 -15.73 -11.05 -5.32
N GLU A 272 -16.12 -12.21 -4.79
CA GLU A 272 -15.44 -12.91 -3.71
C GLU A 272 -14.64 -14.07 -4.30
N VAL A 273 -13.33 -14.01 -4.22
CA VAL A 273 -12.41 -15.04 -4.74
C VAL A 273 -12.11 -16.07 -3.67
N ASN A 274 -11.84 -15.63 -2.46
CA ASN A 274 -11.57 -16.45 -1.29
C ASN A 274 -12.50 -16.06 -0.16
N ARG A 275 -12.85 -17.04 0.69
CA ARG A 275 -13.67 -16.83 1.88
C ARG A 275 -12.79 -16.82 3.11
N PHE A 276 -13.05 -15.91 4.03
CA PHE A 276 -12.39 -15.83 5.33
C PHE A 276 -13.41 -15.99 6.44
N ILE A 277 -13.19 -16.95 7.32
CA ILE A 277 -14.09 -17.30 8.42
C ILE A 277 -13.29 -17.19 9.72
N ARG A 278 -13.82 -16.42 10.68
CA ARG A 278 -13.25 -16.38 12.03
C ARG A 278 -13.52 -17.71 12.71
N LYS A 279 -12.48 -18.33 13.25
CA LYS A 279 -12.66 -19.47 14.15
C LYS A 279 -13.26 -18.93 15.44
N GLU A 280 -14.40 -19.49 15.84
CA GLU A 280 -14.92 -19.27 17.19
C GLU A 280 -13.96 -19.95 18.16
N GLU A 281 -13.67 -19.30 19.27
CA GLU A 281 -12.94 -19.92 20.37
C GLU A 281 -13.79 -21.07 20.88
N ALA A 282 -13.27 -22.31 20.77
CA ALA A 282 -13.94 -23.52 21.22
C ALA A 282 -13.84 -23.64 22.75
#